data_0ca8f5a8ea359ffdf3484ff8463ae5ba
#
_entry.id   0ca8f5a8ea359ffdf3484ff8463ae5ba
#
_cell.length_a   1.000
_cell.length_b   1.000
_cell.length_c   1.000
_cell.angle_alpha   90.00
_cell.angle_beta   90.00
_cell.angle_gamma   90.00
#
_symmetry.space_group_name_H-M   'P 1'
#
loop_
_entity.id
_entity.type
_entity.pdbx_description
1 polymer ?
#
loop_
_entity_poly.entity_id
_entity_poly.type
_entity_poly.pdbx_seq_one_letter_code
_entity_poly.pdbx_strand_id
1 'polypeptide(L)'
;MKGYSTREVAKLLSMSEAAVRGYVRAGFLAPERGPRREMRFSFQDLVFLRTAGGLAEAGLKPQRIRRALSRLRGQVPDGRPLTALRLAVEGGRVVVEEGARRWHPESGQILFDFGVAELAKKTAPIVRRAFREVEQDGAALSPEEWYEWGCELERGSPTKAMEAYRRALALDPSHADAHVNLGRLLHESGDAAHAAPHYEAALRARPDDGTAAYNLGVALEDLRRLPEALLAYQKATRLEPENADAHFNAATLAEKLGRFAEALRHLREYRKLTRR
;
A
#
# COMPACT_ATOMS: atom_id res chain seq x y z
N MET A 1 19.30 -5.20 5.21
CA MET A 1 17.91 -5.71 5.14
C MET A 1 17.88 -7.21 5.32
N LYS A 2 16.99 -7.71 6.18
CA LYS A 2 16.75 -9.15 6.35
C LYS A 2 15.62 -9.56 5.40
N GLY A 3 15.94 -9.88 4.14
CA GLY A 3 14.98 -10.49 3.25
C GLY A 3 14.97 -12.01 3.39
N TYR A 4 13.94 -12.67 2.83
CA TYR A 4 13.80 -14.12 2.84
C TYR A 4 14.87 -14.78 1.97
N SER A 5 15.47 -15.86 2.44
CA SER A 5 16.38 -16.67 1.64
C SER A 5 15.61 -17.51 0.59
N THR A 6 16.29 -17.99 -0.43
CA THR A 6 15.69 -18.88 -1.45
C THR A 6 14.99 -20.10 -0.82
N ARG A 7 15.57 -20.65 0.25
CA ARG A 7 15.03 -21.83 0.96
C ARG A 7 13.75 -21.50 1.71
N GLU A 8 13.69 -20.35 2.38
CA GLU A 8 12.50 -19.87 3.08
C GLU A 8 11.37 -19.58 2.10
N VAL A 9 11.66 -18.88 1.00
CA VAL A 9 10.68 -18.63 -0.08
C VAL A 9 10.15 -19.94 -0.64
N ALA A 10 11.00 -20.90 -0.93
CA ALA A 10 10.62 -22.22 -1.43
C ALA A 10 9.66 -22.93 -0.48
N LYS A 11 9.99 -22.91 0.82
CA LYS A 11 9.13 -23.49 1.89
C LYS A 11 7.80 -22.76 2.01
N LEU A 12 7.82 -21.41 2.05
CA LEU A 12 6.64 -20.57 2.21
C LEU A 12 5.63 -20.70 1.06
N LEU A 13 6.14 -20.81 -0.16
CA LEU A 13 5.30 -20.87 -1.36
C LEU A 13 5.04 -22.31 -1.85
N SER A 14 5.52 -23.33 -1.13
CA SER A 14 5.43 -24.75 -1.54
C SER A 14 6.04 -24.98 -2.93
N MET A 15 7.13 -24.28 -3.24
CA MET A 15 7.86 -24.38 -4.50
C MET A 15 9.22 -25.07 -4.29
N SER A 16 9.82 -25.61 -5.35
CA SER A 16 11.20 -26.03 -5.27
C SER A 16 12.15 -24.81 -5.32
N GLU A 17 13.30 -24.88 -4.64
CA GLU A 17 14.33 -23.83 -4.76
C GLU A 17 14.79 -23.62 -6.21
N ALA A 18 14.79 -24.68 -7.01
CA ALA A 18 15.09 -24.61 -8.44
C ALA A 18 14.07 -23.77 -9.21
N ALA A 19 12.78 -23.89 -8.87
CA ALA A 19 11.72 -23.07 -9.44
C ALA A 19 11.88 -21.59 -9.05
N VAL A 20 12.12 -21.29 -7.77
CA VAL A 20 12.37 -19.92 -7.29
C VAL A 20 13.55 -19.29 -8.04
N ARG A 21 14.67 -20.00 -8.15
CA ARG A 21 15.84 -19.55 -8.93
C ARG A 21 15.54 -19.43 -10.41
N GLY A 22 14.66 -20.27 -10.94
CA GLY A 22 14.16 -20.21 -12.32
C GLY A 22 13.46 -18.88 -12.61
N TYR A 23 12.59 -18.42 -11.73
CA TYR A 23 11.90 -17.14 -11.85
C TYR A 23 12.89 -15.96 -11.82
N VAL A 24 13.91 -15.98 -10.95
CA VAL A 24 14.97 -14.96 -10.93
C VAL A 24 15.77 -14.96 -12.23
N ARG A 25 16.22 -16.13 -12.69
CA ARG A 25 16.96 -16.25 -13.97
C ARG A 25 16.14 -15.81 -15.19
N ALA A 26 14.83 -16.04 -15.14
CA ALA A 26 13.91 -15.59 -16.18
C ALA A 26 13.60 -14.07 -16.11
N GLY A 27 14.18 -13.34 -15.14
CA GLY A 27 14.02 -11.88 -15.00
C GLY A 27 12.67 -11.43 -14.46
N PHE A 28 11.95 -12.30 -13.74
CA PHE A 28 10.72 -11.91 -13.04
C PHE A 28 11.01 -11.06 -11.81
N LEU A 29 12.14 -11.30 -11.16
CA LEU A 29 12.55 -10.67 -9.92
C LEU A 29 14.03 -10.30 -9.97
N ALA A 30 14.37 -9.25 -9.26
CA ALA A 30 15.76 -8.83 -9.01
C ALA A 30 15.99 -8.76 -7.49
N PRO A 31 16.04 -9.92 -6.78
CA PRO A 31 16.22 -9.94 -5.34
C PRO A 31 17.56 -9.32 -4.96
N GLU A 32 17.60 -8.66 -3.82
CA GLU A 32 18.84 -8.10 -3.27
C GLU A 32 19.90 -9.20 -3.03
N ARG A 33 21.14 -8.78 -2.91
CA ARG A 33 22.26 -9.67 -2.58
C ARG A 33 22.72 -9.38 -1.15
N GLY A 34 22.59 -10.37 -0.29
CA GLY A 34 23.15 -10.31 1.05
C GLY A 34 24.70 -10.35 1.07
N PRO A 35 25.31 -10.21 2.26
CA PRO A 35 26.79 -10.12 2.43
C PRO A 35 27.56 -11.30 1.83
N ARG A 36 26.97 -12.49 1.78
CA ARG A 36 27.55 -13.71 1.17
C ARG A 36 27.08 -13.94 -0.25
N ARG A 37 26.59 -12.89 -0.94
CA ARG A 37 25.98 -12.91 -2.28
C ARG A 37 24.76 -13.81 -2.43
N GLU A 38 24.16 -14.26 -1.30
CA GLU A 38 22.90 -14.99 -1.30
C GLU A 38 21.75 -14.08 -1.76
N MET A 39 20.74 -14.65 -2.40
CA MET A 39 19.53 -13.92 -2.79
C MET A 39 18.68 -13.64 -1.57
N ARG A 40 18.23 -12.40 -1.43
CA ARG A 40 17.30 -11.93 -0.40
C ARG A 40 16.05 -11.37 -1.08
N PHE A 41 14.94 -11.96 -0.75
CA PHE A 41 13.63 -11.66 -1.33
C PHE A 41 12.83 -10.79 -0.36
N SER A 42 12.24 -9.72 -0.85
CA SER A 42 11.24 -8.94 -0.12
C SER A 42 9.91 -9.68 -0.07
N PHE A 43 8.99 -9.21 0.76
CA PHE A 43 7.62 -9.72 0.76
C PHE A 43 6.92 -9.50 -0.58
N GLN A 44 7.11 -8.35 -1.21
CA GLN A 44 6.60 -8.09 -2.56
C GLN A 44 7.07 -9.13 -3.58
N ASP A 45 8.32 -9.60 -3.45
CA ASP A 45 8.83 -10.68 -4.29
C ASP A 45 8.09 -12.00 -4.04
N LEU A 46 7.68 -12.29 -2.79
CA LEU A 46 6.88 -13.47 -2.47
C LEU A 46 5.49 -13.41 -3.11
N VAL A 47 4.81 -12.27 -2.99
CA VAL A 47 3.51 -12.04 -3.64
C VAL A 47 3.64 -12.21 -5.16
N PHE A 48 4.68 -11.65 -5.74
CA PHE A 48 4.97 -11.75 -7.17
C PHE A 48 5.23 -13.19 -7.62
N LEU A 49 6.03 -13.93 -6.86
CA LEU A 49 6.32 -15.35 -7.13
C LEU A 49 5.06 -16.22 -7.02
N ARG A 50 4.23 -15.98 -6.01
CA ARG A 50 2.97 -16.71 -5.83
C ARG A 50 2.01 -16.43 -6.97
N THR A 51 1.90 -15.17 -7.39
CA THR A 51 1.09 -14.76 -8.54
C THR A 51 1.58 -15.43 -9.83
N ALA A 52 2.89 -15.41 -10.06
CA ALA A 52 3.51 -16.07 -11.22
C ALA A 52 3.27 -17.59 -11.20
N GLY A 53 3.37 -18.21 -10.03
CA GLY A 53 3.09 -19.63 -9.82
C GLY A 53 1.63 -19.97 -10.16
N GLY A 54 0.66 -19.23 -9.64
CA GLY A 54 -0.75 -19.41 -9.93
C GLY A 54 -1.09 -19.25 -11.42
N LEU A 55 -0.48 -18.28 -12.09
CA LEU A 55 -0.62 -18.10 -13.54
C LEU A 55 -0.01 -19.28 -14.35
N ALA A 56 1.07 -19.88 -13.85
CA ALA A 56 1.69 -21.05 -14.46
C ALA A 56 0.84 -22.31 -14.27
N GLU A 57 0.30 -22.53 -13.07
CA GLU A 57 -0.67 -23.60 -12.77
C GLU A 57 -1.92 -23.49 -13.65
N ALA A 58 -2.27 -22.28 -14.01
CA ALA A 58 -3.34 -21.96 -14.95
C ALA A 58 -2.98 -22.19 -16.41
N GLY A 59 -1.84 -22.78 -16.70
CA GLY A 59 -1.43 -23.15 -18.06
C GLY A 59 -0.83 -22.02 -18.90
N LEU A 60 -0.52 -20.84 -18.29
CA LEU A 60 0.14 -19.79 -19.05
C LEU A 60 1.63 -20.11 -19.26
N LYS A 61 2.09 -19.86 -20.48
CA LYS A 61 3.52 -20.02 -20.83
C LYS A 61 4.38 -18.99 -20.06
N PRO A 62 5.55 -19.39 -19.53
CA PRO A 62 6.42 -18.53 -18.73
C PRO A 62 6.74 -17.17 -19.38
N GLN A 63 6.95 -17.14 -20.69
CA GLN A 63 7.22 -15.89 -21.43
C GLN A 63 6.04 -14.89 -21.35
N ARG A 64 4.79 -15.37 -21.41
CA ARG A 64 3.60 -14.52 -21.29
C ARG A 64 3.42 -14.00 -19.88
N ILE A 65 3.61 -14.87 -18.89
CA ILE A 65 3.57 -14.47 -17.47
C ILE A 65 4.58 -13.35 -17.25
N ARG A 66 5.84 -13.53 -17.69
CA ARG A 66 6.89 -12.52 -17.56
C ARG A 66 6.47 -11.19 -18.18
N ARG A 67 6.01 -11.21 -19.44
CA ARG A 67 5.62 -9.99 -20.17
C ARG A 67 4.47 -9.26 -19.47
N ALA A 68 3.42 -9.99 -19.06
CA ALA A 68 2.26 -9.44 -18.37
C ALA A 68 2.65 -8.80 -17.03
N LEU A 69 3.39 -9.53 -16.19
CA LEU A 69 3.79 -9.04 -14.87
C LEU A 69 4.82 -7.90 -14.93
N SER A 70 5.76 -7.91 -15.89
CA SER A 70 6.70 -6.79 -16.08
C SER A 70 5.99 -5.51 -16.51
N ARG A 71 4.99 -5.61 -17.39
CA ARG A 71 4.19 -4.45 -17.80
C ARG A 71 3.27 -3.98 -16.69
N LEU A 72 2.66 -4.89 -15.94
CA LEU A 72 1.85 -4.55 -14.78
C LEU A 72 2.65 -3.76 -13.75
N ARG A 73 3.89 -4.17 -13.45
CA ARG A 73 4.77 -3.44 -12.53
C ARG A 73 5.06 -2.01 -12.98
N GLY A 74 5.18 -1.77 -14.28
CA GLY A 74 5.37 -0.43 -14.84
C GLY A 74 4.09 0.41 -14.97
N GLN A 75 2.90 -0.21 -14.78
CA GLN A 75 1.59 0.45 -14.87
C GLN A 75 0.97 0.73 -13.50
N VAL A 76 1.47 0.08 -12.45
CA VAL A 76 1.04 0.33 -11.07
C VAL A 76 1.88 1.47 -10.52
N PRO A 77 1.28 2.57 -10.04
CA PRO A 77 2.00 3.66 -9.40
C PRO A 77 2.83 3.16 -8.22
N ASP A 78 4.01 3.78 -8.01
CA ASP A 78 4.87 3.47 -6.87
C ASP A 78 4.08 3.63 -5.56
N GLY A 79 4.18 2.61 -4.69
CA GLY A 79 3.46 2.58 -3.41
C GLY A 79 2.11 1.85 -3.41
N ARG A 80 1.55 1.46 -4.57
CA ARG A 80 0.33 0.64 -4.57
C ARG A 80 0.64 -0.85 -4.45
N PRO A 81 0.08 -1.55 -3.44
CA PRO A 81 0.30 -2.99 -3.30
C PRO A 81 -0.39 -3.75 -4.44
N LEU A 82 0.33 -4.69 -5.07
CA LEU A 82 -0.24 -5.58 -6.09
C LEU A 82 -1.46 -6.37 -5.58
N THR A 83 -1.62 -6.50 -4.27
CA THR A 83 -2.77 -7.11 -3.60
C THR A 83 -4.08 -6.36 -3.82
N ALA A 84 -4.02 -5.09 -4.24
CA ALA A 84 -5.20 -4.29 -4.60
C ALA A 84 -5.77 -4.65 -5.97
N LEU A 85 -5.01 -5.37 -6.79
CA LEU A 85 -5.39 -5.72 -8.15
C LEU A 85 -5.99 -7.12 -8.21
N ARG A 86 -7.02 -7.28 -9.00
CA ARG A 86 -7.56 -8.58 -9.38
C ARG A 86 -6.99 -8.96 -10.74
N LEU A 87 -6.34 -10.11 -10.80
CA LEU A 87 -5.84 -10.65 -12.06
C LEU A 87 -6.77 -11.77 -12.53
N ALA A 88 -7.21 -11.64 -13.74
CA ALA A 88 -8.10 -12.59 -14.38
C ALA A 88 -7.50 -13.11 -15.67
N VAL A 89 -7.74 -14.36 -16.08
CA VAL A 89 -7.21 -15.00 -17.31
C VAL A 89 -8.35 -15.39 -18.27
N GLU A 90 -8.51 -14.70 -19.43
CA GLU A 90 -9.58 -14.89 -20.45
C GLU A 90 -8.97 -15.16 -21.83
N GLY A 91 -9.27 -16.31 -22.47
CA GLY A 91 -8.76 -16.68 -23.81
C GLY A 91 -7.23 -16.80 -23.97
N GLY A 92 -6.48 -17.20 -22.91
CA GLY A 92 -5.01 -17.35 -22.92
C GLY A 92 -4.21 -16.04 -22.66
N ARG A 93 -4.80 -14.95 -22.09
CA ARG A 93 -4.18 -13.61 -21.85
C ARG A 93 -4.58 -13.01 -20.49
N VAL A 94 -3.78 -12.12 -19.90
CA VAL A 94 -4.00 -11.54 -18.56
C VAL A 94 -4.86 -10.28 -18.61
N VAL A 95 -5.95 -10.21 -17.83
CA VAL A 95 -6.75 -9.02 -17.57
C VAL A 95 -6.50 -8.54 -16.15
N VAL A 96 -6.39 -7.24 -15.96
CA VAL A 96 -6.31 -6.62 -14.63
C VAL A 96 -7.63 -5.95 -14.33
N GLU A 97 -8.16 -6.18 -13.13
CA GLU A 97 -9.38 -5.55 -12.63
C GLU A 97 -9.06 -4.73 -11.39
N GLU A 98 -9.49 -3.47 -11.37
CA GLU A 98 -9.39 -2.57 -10.24
C GLU A 98 -10.73 -1.86 -10.07
N GLY A 99 -11.54 -2.26 -9.11
CA GLY A 99 -12.90 -1.75 -8.95
C GLY A 99 -13.74 -1.96 -10.23
N ALA A 100 -14.21 -0.87 -10.83
CA ALA A 100 -14.98 -0.90 -12.08
C ALA A 100 -14.09 -0.86 -13.34
N ARG A 101 -12.77 -0.75 -13.20
CA ARG A 101 -11.84 -0.67 -14.33
C ARG A 101 -11.28 -2.05 -14.65
N ARG A 102 -11.41 -2.44 -15.91
CA ARG A 102 -10.76 -3.65 -16.48
C ARG A 102 -9.81 -3.20 -17.57
N TRP A 103 -8.57 -3.71 -17.56
CA TRP A 103 -7.61 -3.38 -18.64
C TRP A 103 -6.68 -4.53 -18.96
N HIS A 104 -6.12 -4.47 -20.14
CA HIS A 104 -5.20 -5.46 -20.66
C HIS A 104 -3.78 -4.91 -20.63
N PRO A 105 -2.84 -5.48 -19.88
CA PRO A 105 -1.44 -5.06 -19.95
C PRO A 105 -0.83 -5.24 -21.34
N GLU A 106 -1.42 -6.10 -22.18
CA GLU A 106 -0.87 -6.48 -23.50
C GLU A 106 -1.90 -6.59 -24.63
N SER A 107 -2.99 -5.84 -24.62
CA SER A 107 -4.05 -6.01 -25.63
C SER A 107 -4.48 -7.48 -25.78
N GLY A 108 -5.13 -7.98 -24.79
CA GLY A 108 -5.67 -9.31 -24.86
C GLY A 108 -6.23 -9.84 -23.54
N GLN A 109 -7.25 -10.64 -23.61
CA GLN A 109 -8.15 -11.02 -22.54
C GLN A 109 -7.85 -12.39 -21.98
N ILE A 110 -7.76 -12.54 -20.64
CA ILE A 110 -7.76 -13.81 -19.96
C ILE A 110 -8.46 -13.76 -18.59
N LEU A 111 -9.44 -14.60 -18.29
CA LEU A 111 -10.16 -14.69 -17.03
C LEU A 111 -9.70 -15.85 -16.16
N PHE A 112 -9.12 -15.54 -15.03
CA PHE A 112 -8.87 -16.43 -13.91
C PHE A 112 -9.46 -15.83 -12.65
N ASP A 113 -10.35 -16.48 -12.02
CA ASP A 113 -11.02 -15.96 -10.85
C ASP A 113 -10.21 -16.21 -9.57
N PHE A 114 -8.96 -15.66 -9.53
CA PHE A 114 -8.26 -15.52 -8.26
C PHE A 114 -7.81 -14.08 -8.05
N GLY A 115 -8.33 -13.45 -7.02
CA GLY A 115 -7.90 -12.13 -6.61
C GLY A 115 -6.50 -12.21 -5.97
N VAL A 116 -5.59 -11.27 -6.28
CA VAL A 116 -4.31 -11.15 -5.58
C VAL A 116 -4.53 -10.99 -4.07
N ALA A 117 -5.65 -10.34 -3.67
CA ALA A 117 -6.10 -10.28 -2.28
C ALA A 117 -6.44 -11.67 -1.69
N GLU A 118 -6.97 -12.60 -2.49
CA GLU A 118 -7.25 -13.97 -2.03
C GLU A 118 -5.98 -14.79 -1.88
N LEU A 119 -5.00 -14.60 -2.78
CA LEU A 119 -3.67 -15.18 -2.65
C LEU A 119 -2.94 -14.62 -1.42
N ALA A 120 -3.03 -13.31 -1.18
CA ALA A 120 -2.49 -12.69 0.03
C ALA A 120 -3.15 -13.27 1.30
N LYS A 121 -4.48 -13.51 1.30
CA LYS A 121 -5.17 -14.19 2.41
C LYS A 121 -4.66 -15.62 2.63
N LYS A 122 -4.33 -16.36 1.58
CA LYS A 122 -3.77 -17.72 1.67
C LYS A 122 -2.30 -17.72 2.11
N THR A 123 -1.54 -16.68 1.79
CA THR A 123 -0.15 -16.52 2.23
C THR A 123 -0.02 -15.89 3.62
N ALA A 124 -0.95 -15.02 4.02
CA ALA A 124 -0.96 -14.35 5.32
C ALA A 124 -0.83 -15.30 6.53
N PRO A 125 -1.51 -16.48 6.59
CA PRO A 125 -1.30 -17.42 7.69
C PRO A 125 0.11 -18.01 7.72
N ILE A 126 0.72 -18.21 6.55
CA ILE A 126 2.06 -18.78 6.40
C ILE A 126 3.10 -17.74 6.83
N VAL A 127 2.92 -16.50 6.38
CA VAL A 127 3.75 -15.36 6.80
C VAL A 127 3.62 -15.12 8.32
N ARG A 128 2.37 -15.14 8.86
CA ARG A 128 2.13 -15.06 10.32
C ARG A 128 2.82 -16.16 11.13
N ARG A 129 2.93 -17.36 10.56
CA ARG A 129 3.64 -18.46 11.21
C ARG A 129 5.15 -18.24 11.17
N ALA A 130 5.69 -17.78 10.05
CA ALA A 130 7.09 -17.43 9.90
C ALA A 130 7.48 -16.26 10.85
N PHE A 131 6.63 -15.22 10.95
CA PHE A 131 6.84 -14.12 11.90
C PHE A 131 6.80 -14.58 13.37
N ARG A 132 5.87 -15.48 13.74
CA ARG A 132 5.86 -16.07 15.08
C ARG A 132 7.09 -16.92 15.36
N GLU A 133 7.58 -17.67 14.38
CA GLU A 133 8.82 -18.43 14.49
C GLU A 133 10.02 -17.48 14.66
N VAL A 134 10.04 -16.32 13.97
CA VAL A 134 11.06 -15.27 14.13
C VAL A 134 10.96 -14.55 15.48
N GLU A 135 9.76 -14.26 15.96
CA GLU A 135 9.55 -13.70 17.31
C GLU A 135 10.02 -14.69 18.42
N GLN A 136 9.82 -15.99 18.22
CA GLN A 136 10.27 -17.04 19.14
C GLN A 136 11.79 -17.27 19.09
N ASP A 137 12.42 -17.05 17.93
CA ASP A 137 13.87 -17.14 17.73
C ASP A 137 14.63 -15.88 18.20
N GLY A 138 13.95 -14.88 18.79
CA GLY A 138 14.55 -13.69 19.38
C GLY A 138 15.12 -12.69 18.35
N ALA A 139 14.81 -12.84 17.06
CA ALA A 139 15.16 -11.85 16.05
C ALA A 139 14.19 -10.67 16.11
N ALA A 140 14.64 -9.53 16.63
CA ALA A 140 13.84 -8.29 16.64
C ALA A 140 13.57 -7.83 15.21
N LEU A 141 12.29 -7.65 14.88
CA LEU A 141 11.89 -7.05 13.61
C LEU A 141 12.29 -5.57 13.57
N SER A 142 12.69 -5.10 12.40
CA SER A 142 12.95 -3.68 12.15
C SER A 142 11.64 -2.88 12.10
N PRO A 143 11.69 -1.53 12.24
CA PRO A 143 10.52 -0.67 12.07
C PRO A 143 9.81 -0.90 10.75
N GLU A 144 10.57 -1.06 9.66
CA GLU A 144 10.08 -1.28 8.31
C GLU A 144 9.33 -2.60 8.18
N GLU A 145 9.87 -3.68 8.75
CA GLU A 145 9.23 -5.01 8.74
C GLU A 145 7.91 -4.99 9.53
N TRP A 146 7.85 -4.24 10.65
CA TRP A 146 6.61 -4.04 11.40
C TRP A 146 5.58 -3.22 10.62
N TYR A 147 6.03 -2.18 9.91
CA TYR A 147 5.18 -1.37 9.04
C TYR A 147 4.60 -2.19 7.89
N GLU A 148 5.45 -2.92 7.14
CA GLU A 148 5.01 -3.79 6.05
C GLU A 148 3.98 -4.82 6.54
N TRP A 149 4.21 -5.40 7.71
CA TRP A 149 3.24 -6.33 8.30
C TRP A 149 1.92 -5.65 8.66
N GLY A 150 1.96 -4.43 9.17
CA GLY A 150 0.77 -3.62 9.39
C GLY A 150 -0.05 -3.46 8.12
N CYS A 151 0.58 -3.09 7.01
CA CYS A 151 -0.07 -2.94 5.70
C CYS A 151 -0.78 -4.21 5.23
N GLU A 152 -0.19 -5.38 5.49
CA GLU A 152 -0.79 -6.67 5.13
C GLU A 152 -2.03 -7.01 5.96
N LEU A 153 -1.98 -6.67 7.23
CA LEU A 153 -3.04 -6.98 8.18
C LEU A 153 -4.27 -6.09 8.01
N GLU A 154 -4.17 -4.92 7.40
CA GLU A 154 -5.25 -3.94 7.32
C GLU A 154 -6.58 -4.53 6.85
N ARG A 155 -6.58 -5.29 5.75
CA ARG A 155 -7.81 -5.84 5.17
C ARG A 155 -8.44 -6.98 5.96
N GLY A 156 -7.63 -7.71 6.71
CA GLY A 156 -8.07 -8.91 7.40
C GLY A 156 -8.22 -8.75 8.91
N SER A 157 -7.56 -7.76 9.49
CA SER A 157 -7.49 -7.56 10.93
C SER A 157 -6.98 -6.16 11.28
N PRO A 158 -7.80 -5.10 11.11
CA PRO A 158 -7.38 -3.71 11.34
C PRO A 158 -6.76 -3.49 12.74
N THR A 159 -7.29 -4.15 13.77
CA THR A 159 -6.76 -4.06 15.13
C THR A 159 -5.34 -4.59 15.25
N LYS A 160 -5.00 -5.68 14.54
CA LYS A 160 -3.62 -6.20 14.50
C LYS A 160 -2.71 -5.33 13.64
N ALA A 161 -3.24 -4.72 12.58
CA ALA A 161 -2.50 -3.73 11.79
C ALA A 161 -2.09 -2.54 12.66
N MET A 162 -3.03 -2.00 13.45
CA MET A 162 -2.73 -0.93 14.39
C MET A 162 -1.65 -1.33 15.42
N GLU A 163 -1.67 -2.56 15.89
CA GLU A 163 -0.62 -3.07 16.80
C GLU A 163 0.75 -3.10 16.11
N ALA A 164 0.80 -3.60 14.87
CA ALA A 164 2.03 -3.66 14.10
C ALA A 164 2.60 -2.25 13.82
N TYR A 165 1.75 -1.29 13.45
CA TYR A 165 2.18 0.11 13.28
C TYR A 165 2.67 0.73 14.59
N ARG A 166 2.02 0.44 15.74
CA ARG A 166 2.53 0.90 17.04
C ARG A 166 3.90 0.31 17.36
N ARG A 167 4.17 -0.93 16.99
CA ARG A 167 5.50 -1.53 17.16
C ARG A 167 6.54 -0.91 16.25
N ALA A 168 6.19 -0.62 14.99
CA ALA A 168 7.05 0.13 14.09
C ALA A 168 7.43 1.50 14.70
N LEU A 169 6.43 2.23 15.21
CA LEU A 169 6.60 3.55 15.83
C LEU A 169 7.33 3.50 17.18
N ALA A 170 7.26 2.39 17.91
CA ALA A 170 8.04 2.21 19.12
C ALA A 170 9.54 2.06 18.83
N LEU A 171 9.89 1.54 17.65
CA LEU A 171 11.27 1.37 17.20
C LEU A 171 11.79 2.58 16.42
N ASP A 172 10.92 3.18 15.59
CA ASP A 172 11.19 4.43 14.87
C ASP A 172 10.02 5.42 15.05
N PRO A 173 10.08 6.30 16.05
CA PRO A 173 9.06 7.34 16.28
C PRO A 173 8.92 8.37 15.15
N SER A 174 9.80 8.36 14.16
CA SER A 174 9.76 9.27 13.00
C SER A 174 9.22 8.63 11.73
N HIS A 175 8.78 7.38 11.78
CA HIS A 175 8.26 6.64 10.63
C HIS A 175 6.95 7.25 10.12
N ALA A 176 7.04 8.15 9.13
CA ALA A 176 5.91 8.94 8.65
C ALA A 176 4.74 8.07 8.14
N ASP A 177 5.03 7.04 7.33
CA ASP A 177 4.00 6.19 6.73
C ASP A 177 3.24 5.36 7.79
N ALA A 178 3.95 4.89 8.83
CA ALA A 178 3.31 4.19 9.96
C ALA A 178 2.38 5.13 10.75
N HIS A 179 2.77 6.39 10.91
CA HIS A 179 1.90 7.40 11.51
C HIS A 179 0.66 7.67 10.67
N VAL A 180 0.79 7.85 9.35
CA VAL A 180 -0.35 8.08 8.45
C VAL A 180 -1.32 6.91 8.50
N ASN A 181 -0.83 5.67 8.39
CA ASN A 181 -1.68 4.49 8.36
C ASN A 181 -2.34 4.20 9.71
N LEU A 182 -1.62 4.36 10.82
CA LEU A 182 -2.21 4.23 12.15
C LEU A 182 -3.27 5.31 12.41
N GLY A 183 -2.98 6.56 12.02
CA GLY A 183 -3.94 7.67 12.11
C GLY A 183 -5.21 7.39 11.31
N ARG A 184 -5.06 6.86 10.08
CA ARG A 184 -6.20 6.49 9.24
C ARG A 184 -7.06 5.40 9.87
N LEU A 185 -6.46 4.32 10.37
CA LEU A 185 -7.22 3.23 11.01
C LEU A 185 -7.93 3.68 12.29
N LEU A 186 -7.29 4.55 13.08
CA LEU A 186 -7.91 5.17 14.25
C LEU A 186 -9.09 6.02 13.83
N HIS A 187 -8.94 6.85 12.80
CA HIS A 187 -10.00 7.71 12.29
C HIS A 187 -11.18 6.89 11.73
N GLU A 188 -10.91 5.87 10.93
CA GLU A 188 -11.92 4.93 10.42
C GLU A 188 -12.68 4.20 11.53
N SER A 189 -12.06 4.00 12.70
CA SER A 189 -12.73 3.45 13.89
C SER A 189 -13.50 4.49 14.69
N GLY A 190 -13.54 5.75 14.25
CA GLY A 190 -14.23 6.86 14.91
C GLY A 190 -13.38 7.60 15.94
N ASP A 191 -12.10 7.27 16.07
CA ASP A 191 -11.21 7.86 17.06
C ASP A 191 -10.35 8.99 16.46
N ALA A 192 -11.01 10.05 16.04
CA ALA A 192 -10.35 11.24 15.49
C ALA A 192 -9.39 11.90 16.51
N ALA A 193 -9.67 11.77 17.81
CA ALA A 193 -8.85 12.36 18.86
C ALA A 193 -7.45 11.75 18.93
N HIS A 194 -7.32 10.45 18.75
CA HIS A 194 -6.03 9.78 18.66
C HIS A 194 -5.45 9.81 17.24
N ALA A 195 -6.26 9.93 16.20
CA ALA A 195 -5.78 10.01 14.82
C ALA A 195 -5.00 11.31 14.54
N ALA A 196 -5.51 12.47 14.98
CA ALA A 196 -4.92 13.77 14.69
C ALA A 196 -3.44 13.90 15.13
N PRO A 197 -3.04 13.49 16.36
CA PRO A 197 -1.63 13.50 16.78
C PRO A 197 -0.72 12.66 15.87
N HIS A 198 -1.21 11.56 15.32
CA HIS A 198 -0.45 10.73 14.40
C HIS A 198 -0.21 11.45 13.06
N TYR A 199 -1.22 12.10 12.47
CA TYR A 199 -1.02 12.91 11.27
C TYR A 199 -0.08 14.10 11.51
N GLU A 200 -0.16 14.74 12.68
CA GLU A 200 0.79 15.78 13.07
C GLU A 200 2.22 15.23 13.17
N ALA A 201 2.40 14.02 13.70
CA ALA A 201 3.69 13.37 13.77
C ALA A 201 4.24 13.03 12.38
N ALA A 202 3.38 12.51 11.48
CA ALA A 202 3.73 12.28 10.08
C ALA A 202 4.23 13.57 9.41
N LEU A 203 3.51 14.68 9.61
CA LEU A 203 3.89 15.97 9.06
C LEU A 203 5.14 16.62 9.71
N ARG A 204 5.51 16.20 10.91
CA ARG A 204 6.82 16.58 11.50
C ARG A 204 7.96 15.79 10.86
N ALA A 205 7.74 14.50 10.58
CA ALA A 205 8.73 13.64 9.93
C ALA A 205 8.86 13.91 8.42
N ARG A 206 7.73 14.17 7.77
CA ARG A 206 7.65 14.47 6.32
C ARG A 206 6.74 15.71 6.10
N PRO A 207 7.31 16.92 6.13
CA PRO A 207 6.53 18.15 6.05
C PRO A 207 5.79 18.39 4.74
N ASP A 208 6.16 17.69 3.67
CA ASP A 208 5.61 17.75 2.33
C ASP A 208 4.58 16.62 2.01
N ASP A 209 4.12 15.90 3.01
CA ASP A 209 3.09 14.86 2.85
C ASP A 209 1.69 15.50 2.76
N GLY A 210 1.19 15.64 1.51
CA GLY A 210 -0.12 16.20 1.23
C GLY A 210 -1.27 15.33 1.76
N THR A 211 -1.11 14.02 1.70
CA THR A 211 -2.09 13.06 2.23
C THR A 211 -2.22 13.17 3.75
N ALA A 212 -1.11 13.26 4.47
CA ALA A 212 -1.13 13.48 5.93
C ALA A 212 -1.79 14.82 6.28
N ALA A 213 -1.52 15.88 5.51
CA ALA A 213 -2.13 17.19 5.71
C ALA A 213 -3.65 17.16 5.47
N TYR A 214 -4.10 16.46 4.43
CA TYR A 214 -5.52 16.29 4.14
C TYR A 214 -6.22 15.52 5.24
N ASN A 215 -5.69 14.36 5.64
CA ASN A 215 -6.27 13.52 6.68
C ASN A 215 -6.30 14.22 8.05
N LEU A 216 -5.27 15.04 8.36
CA LEU A 216 -5.29 15.91 9.55
C LEU A 216 -6.46 16.89 9.49
N GLY A 217 -6.71 17.50 8.33
CA GLY A 217 -7.82 18.40 8.13
C GLY A 217 -9.16 17.73 8.43
N VAL A 218 -9.37 16.51 7.93
CA VAL A 218 -10.61 15.72 8.19
C VAL A 218 -10.75 15.41 9.67
N ALA A 219 -9.69 14.90 10.31
CA ALA A 219 -9.71 14.55 11.74
C ALA A 219 -10.00 15.79 12.63
N LEU A 220 -9.38 16.93 12.30
CA LEU A 220 -9.63 18.19 13.02
C LEU A 220 -11.04 18.73 12.81
N GLU A 221 -11.63 18.55 11.62
CA GLU A 221 -13.03 18.94 11.36
C GLU A 221 -13.99 18.09 12.21
N ASP A 222 -13.75 16.78 12.33
CA ASP A 222 -14.53 15.89 13.19
C ASP A 222 -14.41 16.29 14.66
N LEU A 223 -13.24 16.73 15.08
CA LEU A 223 -12.99 17.28 16.42
C LEU A 223 -13.53 18.70 16.63
N ARG A 224 -14.21 19.30 15.65
CA ARG A 224 -14.72 20.67 15.68
C ARG A 224 -13.64 21.75 15.82
N ARG A 225 -12.38 21.43 15.55
CA ARG A 225 -11.25 22.37 15.52
C ARG A 225 -11.16 23.06 14.16
N LEU A 226 -12.25 23.72 13.77
CA LEU A 226 -12.48 24.19 12.41
C LEU A 226 -11.40 25.15 11.86
N PRO A 227 -10.85 26.14 12.62
CA PRO A 227 -9.79 26.98 12.12
C PRO A 227 -8.50 26.21 11.80
N GLU A 228 -8.18 25.20 12.60
CA GLU A 228 -6.98 24.37 12.42
C GLU A 228 -7.19 23.39 11.27
N ALA A 229 -8.37 22.82 11.11
CA ALA A 229 -8.73 22.01 9.97
C ALA A 229 -8.57 22.77 8.64
N LEU A 230 -9.01 24.03 8.61
CA LEU A 230 -8.82 24.87 7.42
C LEU A 230 -7.33 25.06 7.07
N LEU A 231 -6.47 25.28 8.07
CA LEU A 231 -5.02 25.40 7.85
C LEU A 231 -4.43 24.10 7.30
N ALA A 232 -4.89 22.95 7.79
CA ALA A 232 -4.45 21.64 7.33
C ALA A 232 -4.89 21.39 5.87
N TYR A 233 -6.13 21.68 5.51
CA TYR A 233 -6.60 21.60 4.12
C TYR A 233 -5.85 22.57 3.19
N GLN A 234 -5.57 23.80 3.64
CA GLN A 234 -4.77 24.75 2.87
C GLN A 234 -3.33 24.25 2.68
N LYS A 235 -2.77 23.56 3.67
CA LYS A 235 -1.47 22.88 3.51
C LYS A 235 -1.57 21.78 2.46
N ALA A 236 -2.57 20.92 2.54
CA ALA A 236 -2.81 19.86 1.56
C ALA A 236 -2.94 20.41 0.13
N THR A 237 -3.71 21.47 -0.08
CA THR A 237 -3.87 22.08 -1.41
C THR A 237 -2.60 22.74 -1.95
N ARG A 238 -1.68 23.16 -1.08
CA ARG A 238 -0.35 23.67 -1.52
C ARG A 238 0.58 22.54 -1.93
N LEU A 239 0.52 21.41 -1.21
CA LEU A 239 1.38 20.25 -1.45
C LEU A 239 0.86 19.42 -2.64
N GLU A 240 -0.45 19.27 -2.74
CA GLU A 240 -1.14 18.54 -3.81
C GLU A 240 -2.20 19.45 -4.49
N PRO A 241 -1.79 20.34 -5.40
CA PRO A 241 -2.72 21.29 -6.04
C PRO A 241 -3.82 20.61 -6.87
N GLU A 242 -3.64 19.36 -7.25
CA GLU A 242 -4.61 18.56 -8.03
C GLU A 242 -5.59 17.78 -7.12
N ASN A 243 -5.47 17.88 -5.81
CA ASN A 243 -6.38 17.23 -4.86
C ASN A 243 -7.71 17.99 -4.79
N ALA A 244 -8.68 17.58 -5.60
CA ALA A 244 -9.99 18.21 -5.68
C ALA A 244 -10.73 18.18 -4.33
N ASP A 245 -10.64 17.08 -3.58
CA ASP A 245 -11.31 16.92 -2.28
C ASP A 245 -10.77 17.91 -1.25
N ALA A 246 -9.45 18.14 -1.24
CA ALA A 246 -8.83 19.12 -0.36
C ALA A 246 -9.31 20.55 -0.70
N HIS A 247 -9.45 20.89 -1.98
CA HIS A 247 -10.01 22.17 -2.39
C HIS A 247 -11.49 22.31 -2.01
N PHE A 248 -12.28 21.28 -2.17
CA PHE A 248 -13.69 21.29 -1.79
C PHE A 248 -13.86 21.47 -0.27
N ASN A 249 -13.13 20.69 0.53
CA ASN A 249 -13.21 20.78 1.99
C ASN A 249 -12.70 22.13 2.50
N ALA A 250 -11.58 22.63 1.96
CA ALA A 250 -11.09 23.97 2.29
C ALA A 250 -12.12 25.07 1.98
N ALA A 251 -12.78 24.97 0.82
CA ALA A 251 -13.80 25.93 0.44
C ALA A 251 -15.00 25.92 1.39
N THR A 252 -15.54 24.73 1.64
CA THR A 252 -16.72 24.53 2.53
C THR A 252 -16.41 25.04 3.94
N LEU A 253 -15.21 24.76 4.43
CA LEU A 253 -14.83 25.15 5.77
C LEU A 253 -14.52 26.66 5.87
N ALA A 254 -13.90 27.25 4.85
CA ALA A 254 -13.68 28.68 4.76
C ALA A 254 -15.03 29.45 4.73
N GLU A 255 -16.04 28.93 3.99
CA GLU A 255 -17.39 29.49 3.98
C GLU A 255 -18.03 29.46 5.39
N LYS A 256 -18.00 28.28 6.06
CA LYS A 256 -18.48 28.12 7.45
C LYS A 256 -17.83 29.10 8.42
N LEU A 257 -16.57 29.48 8.17
CA LEU A 257 -15.80 30.43 9.00
C LEU A 257 -15.95 31.89 8.54
N GLY A 258 -16.80 32.19 7.56
CA GLY A 258 -17.01 33.54 7.02
C GLY A 258 -15.89 34.05 6.14
N ARG A 259 -14.93 33.19 5.73
CA ARG A 259 -13.78 33.53 4.89
C ARG A 259 -14.13 33.43 3.39
N PHE A 260 -15.12 34.18 2.94
CA PHE A 260 -15.75 34.02 1.62
C PHE A 260 -14.76 34.17 0.45
N ALA A 261 -13.77 35.08 0.55
CA ALA A 261 -12.76 35.23 -0.50
C ALA A 261 -11.88 33.98 -0.65
N GLU A 262 -11.55 33.31 0.43
CA GLU A 262 -10.81 32.04 0.43
C GLU A 262 -11.66 30.91 -0.13
N ALA A 263 -12.92 30.82 0.32
CA ALA A 263 -13.88 29.84 -0.20
C ALA A 263 -14.01 29.91 -1.71
N LEU A 264 -14.18 31.12 -2.27
CA LEU A 264 -14.27 31.31 -3.72
C LEU A 264 -13.01 30.91 -4.48
N ARG A 265 -11.83 31.13 -3.91
CA ARG A 265 -10.56 30.69 -4.53
C ARG A 265 -10.53 29.17 -4.63
N HIS A 266 -10.77 28.47 -3.56
CA HIS A 266 -10.76 27.00 -3.53
C HIS A 266 -11.86 26.39 -4.41
N LEU A 267 -13.08 26.96 -4.44
CA LEU A 267 -14.15 26.52 -5.35
C LEU A 267 -13.79 26.67 -6.83
N ARG A 268 -13.03 27.70 -7.20
CA ARG A 268 -12.57 27.86 -8.59
C ARG A 268 -11.61 26.74 -8.97
N GLU A 269 -10.65 26.42 -8.11
CA GLU A 269 -9.71 25.31 -8.38
C GLU A 269 -10.44 23.97 -8.41
N TYR A 270 -11.31 23.68 -7.45
CA TYR A 270 -12.16 22.48 -7.46
C TYR A 270 -12.91 22.33 -8.80
N ARG A 271 -13.56 23.41 -9.29
CA ARG A 271 -14.28 23.38 -10.56
C ARG A 271 -13.38 23.12 -11.76
N LYS A 272 -12.15 23.61 -11.76
CA LYS A 272 -11.18 23.31 -12.83
C LYS A 272 -10.79 21.84 -12.83
N LEU A 273 -10.57 21.27 -11.66
CA LEU A 273 -10.15 19.87 -11.49
C LEU A 273 -11.26 18.87 -11.84
N THR A 274 -12.52 19.22 -11.54
CA THR A 274 -13.69 18.32 -11.74
C THR A 274 -14.38 18.47 -13.11
N ARG A 275 -14.03 19.47 -13.92
CA ARG A 275 -14.58 19.67 -15.27
C ARG A 275 -13.80 18.95 -16.38
N ARG A 276 -12.81 18.14 -16.00
CA ARG A 276 -12.10 17.23 -16.92
C ARG A 276 -12.82 15.88 -16.93
#